data_98c6ac7dd1b35823fe6039ced3ea489c
#
_entry.id   98c6ac7dd1b35823fe6039ced3ea489c
#
_cell.length_a   1.000
_cell.length_b   1.000
_cell.length_c   1.000
_cell.angle_alpha   90.00
_cell.angle_beta   90.00
_cell.angle_gamma   90.00
#
_symmetry.space_group_name_H-M   'P 1'
#
loop_
_entity.id
_entity.type
_entity.pdbx_description
1 polymer ?
#
loop_
_entity_poly.entity_id
_entity_poly.type
_entity_poly.pdbx_seq_one_letter_code
_entity_poly.pdbx_strand_id
1 'polypeptide(L)'
;ELHPGLRISQMQQAMAQAFADVYGLPVTTITESQLDASEIEARRMRFASYDWIYGRAQPFPFSCGARYPWGEITLELQVEEGVCRDAAVYTDSMDAEFAAPLAEALRGCRFRVADLCGRVREVPACCQIADDLCALLGEQEI
;
A
#
# COMPACT_ATOMS: atom_id res chain seq x y z
N GLU A 1 0.62 25.67 22.83
CA GLU A 1 1.61 25.89 21.74
C GLU A 1 2.78 24.96 21.95
N LEU A 2 3.18 24.22 20.89
CA LEU A 2 4.37 23.38 20.91
C LEU A 2 5.61 24.27 20.99
N HIS A 3 6.57 23.92 21.85
CA HIS A 3 7.79 24.67 22.04
C HIS A 3 8.64 24.66 20.74
N PRO A 4 8.82 25.81 20.04
CA PRO A 4 9.38 25.83 18.68
C PRO A 4 10.88 25.45 18.61
N GLY A 5 11.54 25.29 19.73
CA GLY A 5 12.95 24.89 19.81
C GLY A 5 13.19 23.48 20.34
N LEU A 6 12.13 22.68 20.55
CA LEU A 6 12.27 21.35 21.12
C LEU A 6 12.92 20.39 20.12
N ARG A 7 14.04 19.77 20.53
CA ARG A 7 14.74 18.75 19.76
C ARG A 7 14.42 17.35 20.29
N ILE A 8 14.46 16.34 19.41
CA ILE A 8 14.23 14.93 19.76
C ILE A 8 15.12 14.47 20.91
N SER A 9 16.40 14.84 20.90
CA SER A 9 17.35 14.50 21.98
C SER A 9 16.95 15.09 23.34
N GLN A 10 16.41 16.30 23.36
CA GLN A 10 15.91 16.92 24.60
C GLN A 10 14.69 16.20 25.14
N MET A 11 13.76 15.78 24.25
CA MET A 11 12.60 14.99 24.61
C MET A 11 13.02 13.63 25.19
N GLN A 12 13.94 12.92 24.54
CA GLN A 12 14.48 11.65 25.01
C GLN A 12 15.09 11.76 26.40
N GLN A 13 15.91 12.79 26.66
CA GLN A 13 16.50 13.05 27.96
C GLN A 13 15.43 13.35 29.01
N ALA A 14 14.47 14.21 28.70
CA ALA A 14 13.39 14.55 29.62
C ALA A 14 12.54 13.34 29.98
N MET A 15 12.23 12.47 29.02
CA MET A 15 11.48 11.22 29.28
C MET A 15 12.28 10.26 30.16
N ALA A 16 13.58 10.09 29.89
CA ALA A 16 14.45 9.25 30.71
C ALA A 16 14.53 9.75 32.16
N GLN A 17 14.69 11.09 32.33
CA GLN A 17 14.71 11.68 33.67
C GLN A 17 13.37 11.52 34.38
N ALA A 18 12.25 11.81 33.71
CA ALA A 18 10.93 11.64 34.30
C ALA A 18 10.65 10.19 34.72
N PHE A 19 11.11 9.21 33.95
CA PHE A 19 11.03 7.80 34.30
C PHE A 19 11.84 7.50 35.60
N ALA A 20 13.08 7.97 35.66
CA ALA A 20 13.91 7.77 36.84
C ALA A 20 13.32 8.42 38.10
N ASP A 21 12.74 9.62 37.95
CA ASP A 21 12.11 10.35 39.07
C ASP A 21 10.84 9.66 39.57
N VAL A 22 10.01 9.14 38.67
CA VAL A 22 8.73 8.49 39.04
C VAL A 22 8.94 7.10 39.62
N TYR A 23 9.83 6.30 39.05
CA TYR A 23 10.02 4.89 39.42
C TYR A 23 11.19 4.66 40.39
N GLY A 24 12.05 5.66 40.60
CA GLY A 24 13.22 5.54 41.47
C GLY A 24 14.27 4.57 40.94
N LEU A 25 14.25 4.26 39.63
CA LEU A 25 15.14 3.30 38.98
C LEU A 25 16.06 4.01 37.98
N PRO A 26 17.32 3.58 37.88
CA PRO A 26 18.24 4.15 36.89
C PRO A 26 17.80 3.72 35.48
N VAL A 27 17.91 4.66 34.54
CA VAL A 27 17.66 4.38 33.11
C VAL A 27 18.96 3.86 32.48
N THR A 28 18.88 2.69 31.86
CA THR A 28 20.01 2.12 31.10
C THR A 28 19.74 2.28 29.60
N THR A 29 20.69 2.89 28.90
CA THR A 29 20.61 3.00 27.45
C THR A 29 21.07 1.69 26.81
N ILE A 30 20.21 1.09 26.00
CA ILE A 30 20.54 -0.06 25.14
C ILE A 30 20.94 0.48 23.77
N THR A 31 22.09 0.04 23.27
CA THR A 31 22.58 0.38 21.93
C THR A 31 22.28 -0.77 20.96
N GLU A 32 22.24 -0.46 19.67
CA GLU A 32 21.99 -1.44 18.61
C GLU A 32 22.96 -2.64 18.65
N SER A 33 24.22 -2.39 19.02
CA SER A 33 25.24 -3.44 19.16
C SER A 33 24.96 -4.45 20.29
N GLN A 34 24.05 -4.16 21.19
CA GLN A 34 23.64 -5.04 22.31
C GLN A 34 22.39 -5.88 21.93
N LEU A 35 21.85 -5.66 20.75
CA LEU A 35 20.69 -6.40 20.25
C LEU A 35 21.13 -7.49 19.27
N ASP A 36 20.39 -8.57 19.20
CA ASP A 36 20.64 -9.63 18.22
C ASP A 36 20.23 -9.16 16.82
N ALA A 37 21.23 -8.95 15.96
CA ALA A 37 21.04 -8.46 14.61
C ALA A 37 20.16 -9.43 13.77
N SER A 38 20.24 -10.74 14.03
CA SER A 38 19.45 -11.74 13.30
C SER A 38 17.97 -11.68 13.70
N GLU A 39 17.64 -11.45 14.96
CA GLU A 39 16.29 -11.23 15.43
C GLU A 39 15.69 -9.92 14.90
N ILE A 40 16.48 -8.84 14.87
CA ILE A 40 16.04 -7.57 14.31
C ILE A 40 15.67 -7.74 12.84
N GLU A 41 16.54 -8.37 12.06
CA GLU A 41 16.29 -8.59 10.63
C GLU A 41 15.08 -9.49 10.39
N ALA A 42 14.91 -10.56 11.15
CA ALA A 42 13.72 -11.42 11.06
C ALA A 42 12.42 -10.65 11.35
N ARG A 43 12.43 -9.77 12.36
CA ARG A 43 11.28 -8.91 12.68
C ARG A 43 11.05 -7.87 11.60
N ARG A 44 12.11 -7.25 11.08
CA ARG A 44 12.05 -6.30 9.96
C ARG A 44 11.40 -6.93 8.73
N MET A 45 11.82 -8.14 8.35
CA MET A 45 11.24 -8.88 7.22
C MET A 45 9.75 -9.19 7.44
N ARG A 46 9.39 -9.60 8.67
CA ARG A 46 7.99 -9.87 9.02
C ARG A 46 7.13 -8.60 8.90
N PHE A 47 7.56 -7.48 9.48
CA PHE A 47 6.78 -6.24 9.47
C PHE A 47 6.75 -5.55 8.11
N ALA A 48 7.76 -5.80 7.26
CA ALA A 48 7.80 -5.33 5.87
C ALA A 48 7.02 -6.25 4.91
N SER A 49 6.53 -7.40 5.37
CA SER A 49 5.79 -8.31 4.50
C SER A 49 4.44 -7.74 4.10
N TYR A 50 4.00 -8.07 2.89
CA TYR A 50 2.68 -7.70 2.38
C TYR A 50 1.55 -8.17 3.30
N ASP A 51 1.65 -9.41 3.79
CA ASP A 51 0.64 -10.00 4.67
C ASP A 51 0.53 -9.28 6.02
N TRP A 52 1.64 -8.72 6.54
CA TRP A 52 1.59 -7.92 7.76
C TRP A 52 0.91 -6.57 7.53
N ILE A 53 1.21 -5.91 6.42
CA ILE A 53 0.73 -4.55 6.11
C ILE A 53 -0.75 -4.59 5.68
N TYR A 54 -1.14 -5.55 4.85
CA TYR A 54 -2.44 -5.57 4.17
C TYR A 54 -3.31 -6.80 4.53
N GLY A 55 -2.73 -7.91 4.98
CA GLY A 55 -3.44 -9.18 5.18
C GLY A 55 -4.50 -9.20 6.29
N ARG A 56 -4.63 -8.11 7.07
CA ARG A 56 -5.68 -7.92 8.08
C ARG A 56 -6.54 -6.69 7.80
N ALA A 57 -6.42 -6.12 6.60
CA ALA A 57 -7.24 -4.98 6.21
C ALA A 57 -8.72 -5.39 6.15
N GLN A 58 -9.60 -4.49 6.59
CA GLN A 58 -11.05 -4.67 6.42
C GLN A 58 -11.38 -4.67 4.92
N PRO A 59 -12.40 -5.43 4.48
CA PRO A 59 -12.88 -5.36 3.11
C PRO A 59 -13.29 -3.93 2.76
N PHE A 60 -12.83 -3.43 1.63
CA PHE A 60 -13.21 -2.09 1.17
C PHE A 60 -13.44 -2.07 -0.33
N PRO A 61 -14.43 -1.28 -0.80
CA PRO A 61 -14.58 -0.99 -2.21
C PRO A 61 -13.52 0.05 -2.64
N PHE A 62 -12.86 -0.23 -3.73
CA PHE A 62 -11.97 0.72 -4.39
C PHE A 62 -12.55 1.06 -5.76
N SER A 63 -12.58 2.33 -6.13
CA SER A 63 -13.02 2.77 -7.44
C SER A 63 -12.11 3.88 -7.94
N CYS A 64 -11.66 3.74 -9.19
CA CYS A 64 -10.96 4.79 -9.91
C CYS A 64 -11.41 4.83 -11.36
N GLY A 65 -11.35 6.00 -11.97
CA GLY A 65 -11.74 6.17 -13.36
C GLY A 65 -11.15 7.43 -13.98
N ALA A 66 -11.03 7.41 -15.28
CA ALA A 66 -10.57 8.56 -16.06
C ALA A 66 -11.14 8.53 -17.48
N ARG A 67 -11.11 9.71 -18.12
CA ARG A 67 -11.51 9.87 -19.53
C ARG A 67 -10.29 10.09 -20.40
N TYR A 68 -10.17 9.25 -21.42
CA TYR A 68 -9.10 9.26 -22.41
C TYR A 68 -9.64 9.53 -23.83
N PRO A 69 -8.80 9.80 -24.82
CA PRO A 69 -9.24 9.96 -26.20
C PRO A 69 -9.98 8.75 -26.78
N TRP A 70 -9.71 7.55 -26.27
CA TRP A 70 -10.33 6.29 -26.69
C TRP A 70 -11.63 5.95 -25.93
N GLY A 71 -11.96 6.68 -24.87
CA GLY A 71 -13.17 6.49 -24.08
C GLY A 71 -12.98 6.76 -22.59
N GLU A 72 -14.05 6.66 -21.84
CA GLU A 72 -14.04 6.68 -20.39
C GLU A 72 -13.90 5.26 -19.84
N ILE A 73 -13.16 5.12 -18.73
CA ILE A 73 -13.06 3.86 -18.03
C ILE A 73 -13.24 4.07 -16.53
N THR A 74 -13.95 3.13 -15.90
CA THR A 74 -14.06 3.03 -14.44
C THR A 74 -13.73 1.61 -14.02
N LEU A 75 -12.83 1.50 -13.05
CA LEU A 75 -12.48 0.25 -12.38
C LEU A 75 -13.12 0.25 -11.00
N GLU A 76 -13.85 -0.79 -10.67
CA GLU A 76 -14.37 -1.04 -9.32
C GLU A 76 -13.80 -2.36 -8.82
N LEU A 77 -13.11 -2.32 -7.67
CA LEU A 77 -12.45 -3.48 -7.08
C LEU A 77 -12.97 -3.69 -5.66
N GLN A 78 -13.35 -4.92 -5.33
CA GLN A 78 -13.58 -5.35 -3.95
C GLN A 78 -12.29 -5.93 -3.40
N VAL A 79 -11.74 -5.29 -2.37
CA VAL A 79 -10.45 -5.68 -1.78
C VAL A 79 -10.67 -6.25 -0.39
N GLU A 80 -10.20 -7.48 -0.19
CA GLU A 80 -10.18 -8.18 1.10
C GLU A 80 -8.79 -8.73 1.36
N GLU A 81 -8.26 -8.49 2.55
CA GLU A 81 -6.93 -8.96 2.95
C GLU A 81 -5.82 -8.59 1.95
N GLY A 82 -5.92 -7.40 1.33
CA GLY A 82 -4.98 -6.92 0.33
C GLY A 82 -5.02 -7.65 -1.02
N VAL A 83 -6.12 -8.36 -1.31
CA VAL A 83 -6.35 -9.08 -2.58
C VAL A 83 -7.66 -8.62 -3.19
N CYS A 84 -7.68 -8.41 -4.51
CA CYS A 84 -8.90 -8.13 -5.27
C CYS A 84 -9.76 -9.38 -5.33
N ARG A 85 -10.85 -9.44 -4.58
CA ARG A 85 -11.80 -10.57 -4.57
C ARG A 85 -12.75 -10.51 -5.73
N ASP A 86 -13.14 -9.30 -6.11
CA ASP A 86 -14.01 -9.06 -7.27
C ASP A 86 -13.58 -7.78 -7.99
N ALA A 87 -13.85 -7.73 -9.29
CA ALA A 87 -13.53 -6.61 -10.14
C ALA A 87 -14.62 -6.40 -11.17
N ALA A 88 -14.99 -5.15 -11.40
CA ALA A 88 -15.87 -4.71 -12.49
C ALA A 88 -15.16 -3.60 -13.27
N VAL A 89 -15.31 -3.65 -14.59
CA VAL A 89 -14.72 -2.68 -15.52
C VAL A 89 -15.84 -2.13 -16.39
N TYR A 90 -16.01 -0.83 -16.35
CA TYR A 90 -16.98 -0.12 -17.17
C TYR A 90 -16.25 0.79 -18.14
N THR A 91 -16.68 0.80 -19.41
CA THR A 91 -16.09 1.66 -20.45
C THR A 91 -17.10 2.00 -21.53
N ASP A 92 -16.98 3.18 -22.11
CA ASP A 92 -17.68 3.62 -23.32
C ASP A 92 -16.79 3.56 -24.58
N SER A 93 -15.63 2.88 -24.47
CA SER A 93 -14.72 2.69 -25.61
C SER A 93 -15.38 1.93 -26.75
N MET A 94 -15.05 2.30 -27.98
CA MET A 94 -15.47 1.56 -29.18
C MET A 94 -14.88 0.14 -29.23
N ASP A 95 -13.73 -0.07 -28.59
CA ASP A 95 -13.10 -1.37 -28.39
C ASP A 95 -13.31 -1.81 -26.92
N ALA A 96 -14.53 -2.20 -26.58
CA ALA A 96 -14.89 -2.59 -25.22
C ALA A 96 -14.60 -4.07 -24.90
N GLU A 97 -14.11 -4.86 -25.86
CA GLU A 97 -13.88 -6.31 -25.69
C GLU A 97 -12.86 -6.64 -24.61
N PHE A 98 -11.93 -5.69 -24.29
CA PHE A 98 -10.95 -5.87 -23.23
C PHE A 98 -11.55 -5.83 -21.81
N ALA A 99 -12.71 -5.23 -21.61
CA ALA A 99 -13.24 -4.94 -20.27
C ALA A 99 -13.50 -6.21 -19.44
N ALA A 100 -14.15 -7.22 -20.04
CA ALA A 100 -14.43 -8.48 -19.36
C ALA A 100 -13.16 -9.29 -19.06
N PRO A 101 -12.22 -9.50 -20.01
CA PRO A 101 -10.92 -10.11 -19.72
C PRO A 101 -10.12 -9.36 -18.65
N LEU A 102 -10.19 -8.02 -18.62
CA LEU A 102 -9.50 -7.22 -17.61
C LEU A 102 -10.08 -7.46 -16.22
N ALA A 103 -11.40 -7.46 -16.07
CA ALA A 103 -12.03 -7.77 -14.80
C ALA A 103 -11.63 -9.17 -14.28
N GLU A 104 -11.60 -10.18 -15.16
CA GLU A 104 -11.14 -11.52 -14.79
C GLU A 104 -9.65 -11.55 -14.38
N ALA A 105 -8.78 -10.85 -15.11
CA ALA A 105 -7.36 -10.80 -14.82
C ALA A 105 -7.04 -10.13 -13.47
N LEU A 106 -7.86 -9.14 -13.06
CA LEU A 106 -7.68 -8.43 -11.79
C LEU A 106 -8.17 -9.25 -10.59
N ARG A 107 -9.08 -10.20 -10.75
CA ARG A 107 -9.53 -11.06 -9.65
C ARG A 107 -8.41 -11.94 -9.13
N GLY A 108 -8.28 -12.02 -7.84
CA GLY A 108 -7.21 -12.77 -7.15
C GLY A 108 -5.83 -12.10 -7.19
N CYS A 109 -5.73 -10.90 -7.82
CA CYS A 109 -4.50 -10.13 -7.84
C CYS A 109 -4.26 -9.44 -6.48
N ARG A 110 -3.00 -9.29 -6.08
CA ARG A 110 -2.64 -8.45 -4.94
C ARG A 110 -2.95 -6.99 -5.25
N PHE A 111 -3.54 -6.29 -4.30
CA PHE A 111 -3.89 -4.88 -4.43
C PHE A 111 -2.65 -4.00 -4.25
N ARG A 112 -1.82 -3.98 -5.27
CA ARG A 112 -0.59 -3.17 -5.40
C ARG A 112 -0.44 -2.73 -6.85
N VAL A 113 -0.01 -1.50 -7.06
CA VAL A 113 0.16 -0.92 -8.42
C VAL A 113 0.94 -1.85 -9.34
N ALA A 114 2.09 -2.38 -8.89
CA ALA A 114 2.94 -3.24 -9.71
C ALA A 114 2.24 -4.54 -10.15
N ASP A 115 1.50 -5.18 -9.23
CA ASP A 115 0.81 -6.44 -9.50
C ASP A 115 -0.41 -6.20 -10.41
N LEU A 116 -1.19 -5.15 -10.14
CA LEU A 116 -2.33 -4.74 -10.96
C LEU A 116 -1.89 -4.38 -12.39
N CYS A 117 -0.85 -3.56 -12.56
CA CYS A 117 -0.29 -3.22 -13.86
C CYS A 117 0.26 -4.44 -14.60
N GLY A 118 0.83 -5.42 -13.88
CA GLY A 118 1.23 -6.70 -14.45
C GLY A 118 0.05 -7.40 -15.12
N ARG A 119 -1.09 -7.50 -14.41
CA ARG A 119 -2.32 -8.11 -14.94
C ARG A 119 -2.94 -7.33 -16.08
N VAL A 120 -2.95 -6.00 -16.00
CA VAL A 120 -3.44 -5.14 -17.10
C VAL A 120 -2.70 -5.42 -18.40
N ARG A 121 -1.38 -5.60 -18.35
CA ARG A 121 -0.55 -5.88 -19.53
C ARG A 121 -0.68 -7.29 -20.09
N GLU A 122 -1.21 -8.24 -19.33
CA GLU A 122 -1.50 -9.60 -19.81
C GLU A 122 -2.78 -9.66 -20.66
N VAL A 123 -3.65 -8.65 -20.55
CA VAL A 123 -4.92 -8.62 -21.29
C VAL A 123 -4.68 -8.15 -22.73
N PRO A 124 -5.25 -8.86 -23.73
CA PRO A 124 -5.22 -8.41 -25.12
C PRO A 124 -6.00 -7.10 -25.28
N ALA A 125 -5.32 -5.99 -25.26
CA ALA A 125 -5.86 -4.66 -25.50
C ALA A 125 -4.85 -3.85 -26.32
N CYS A 126 -5.31 -2.70 -26.84
CA CYS A 126 -4.36 -1.74 -27.42
C CYS A 126 -3.34 -1.34 -26.34
N CYS A 127 -2.04 -1.33 -26.70
CA CYS A 127 -0.96 -0.98 -25.77
C CYS A 127 -1.18 0.38 -25.09
N GLN A 128 -1.79 1.35 -25.79
CA GLN A 128 -2.12 2.65 -25.23
C GLN A 128 -3.13 2.53 -24.07
N ILE A 129 -4.16 1.68 -24.19
CA ILE A 129 -5.13 1.43 -23.11
C ILE A 129 -4.43 0.86 -21.88
N ALA A 130 -3.52 -0.10 -22.08
CA ALA A 130 -2.78 -0.70 -20.96
C ALA A 130 -1.85 0.32 -20.28
N ASP A 131 -1.19 1.18 -21.02
CA ASP A 131 -0.31 2.21 -20.47
C ASP A 131 -1.10 3.29 -19.72
N ASP A 132 -2.22 3.74 -20.28
CA ASP A 132 -3.11 4.72 -19.64
C ASP A 132 -3.70 4.16 -18.32
N LEU A 133 -4.11 2.89 -18.30
CA LEU A 133 -4.57 2.22 -17.10
C LEU A 133 -3.50 2.06 -16.03
N CYS A 134 -2.27 1.73 -16.43
CA CYS A 134 -1.15 1.66 -15.51
C CYS A 134 -0.80 3.03 -14.93
N ALA A 135 -0.91 4.10 -15.73
CA ALA A 135 -0.74 5.47 -15.26
C ALA A 135 -1.83 5.84 -14.24
N LEU A 136 -3.10 5.55 -14.56
CA LEU A 136 -4.24 5.79 -13.66
C LEU A 136 -4.06 5.08 -12.31
N LEU A 137 -3.66 3.81 -12.32
CA LEU A 137 -3.41 3.04 -11.10
C LEU A 137 -2.20 3.58 -10.33
N GLY A 138 -1.18 4.08 -11.02
CA GLY A 138 0.01 4.68 -10.41
C GLY A 138 -0.24 6.03 -9.73
N GLU A 139 -1.30 6.74 -10.10
CA GLU A 139 -1.75 7.98 -9.46
C GLU A 139 -2.53 7.73 -8.15
N GLN A 140 -2.95 6.51 -7.92
CA GLN A 140 -3.67 6.14 -6.71
C GLN A 140 -2.71 5.82 -5.56
N GLU A 141 -3.09 6.19 -4.36
CA GLU A 141 -2.33 5.85 -3.12
C GLU A 141 -2.62 4.40 -2.68
N ILE A 142 -2.09 3.38 -3.41
CA ILE A 142 -2.26 1.94 -3.16
C ILE A 142 -0.93 1.19 -3.10
#